data_e30c71a6a3e3e1f8e679b55475a48e62
#
_entry.id   e30c71a6a3e3e1f8e679b55475a48e62
#
_cell.length_a   1.000
_cell.length_b   1.000
_cell.length_c   1.000
_cell.angle_alpha   90.00
_cell.angle_beta   90.00
_cell.angle_gamma   90.00
#
_symmetry.space_group_name_H-M   'P 1'
#
loop_
_entity.id
_entity.type
_entity.pdbx_description
1 polymer ?
#
loop_
_entity_poly.entity_id
_entity_poly.type
_entity_poly.pdbx_seq_one_letter_code
_entity_poly.pdbx_strand_id
1 'polypeptide(L)'
;MSISDPIADMLTRIRNGQMVDKTEVTMPSSKLKVAIAKVLEDEGYIDGYTVDANDGKPVLRIGLKYYAGRPVIEMIERVSRPGLRVYKNHETIPQVMNGLGIAIISTPKGVMTDRKARAAGIG
;
A
#
# COMPACT_ATOMS: atom_id res chain seq x y z
N MET A 1 -7.07 -9.56 20.79
CA MET A 1 -7.09 -10.28 19.53
C MET A 1 -5.86 -9.91 18.69
N SER A 2 -5.15 -10.88 18.25
CA SER A 2 -3.99 -10.61 17.42
C SER A 2 -4.41 -10.34 15.98
N ILE A 3 -3.72 -9.40 15.35
CA ILE A 3 -3.95 -9.09 13.95
C ILE A 3 -3.15 -10.09 13.13
N SER A 4 -3.85 -10.96 12.40
CA SER A 4 -3.20 -11.99 11.59
C SER A 4 -2.65 -11.46 10.27
N ASP A 5 -3.06 -10.26 9.85
CA ASP A 5 -2.61 -9.64 8.61
C ASP A 5 -2.38 -8.14 8.80
N PRO A 6 -1.14 -7.74 9.14
CA PRO A 6 -0.83 -6.31 9.33
C PRO A 6 -1.05 -5.46 8.08
N ILE A 7 -0.91 -6.04 6.90
CA ILE A 7 -1.12 -5.30 5.65
C ILE A 7 -2.61 -5.03 5.44
N ALA A 8 -3.48 -6.03 5.70
CA ALA A 8 -4.92 -5.81 5.65
C ALA A 8 -5.35 -4.74 6.64
N ASP A 9 -4.74 -4.72 7.84
CA ASP A 9 -5.00 -3.68 8.83
C ASP A 9 -4.60 -2.30 8.30
N MET A 10 -3.44 -2.20 7.67
CA MET A 10 -2.98 -0.95 7.05
C MET A 10 -3.99 -0.43 6.03
N LEU A 11 -4.44 -1.29 5.13
CA LEU A 11 -5.41 -0.91 4.09
C LEU A 11 -6.75 -0.50 4.70
N THR A 12 -7.18 -1.19 5.76
CA THR A 12 -8.41 -0.86 6.46
C THR A 12 -8.31 0.51 7.13
N ARG A 13 -7.18 0.82 7.75
CA ARG A 13 -6.97 2.14 8.39
C ARG A 13 -7.01 3.26 7.35
N ILE A 14 -6.41 3.06 6.18
CA ILE A 14 -6.45 4.02 5.09
C ILE A 14 -7.90 4.23 4.64
N ARG A 15 -8.62 3.15 4.37
CA ARG A 15 -10.03 3.20 3.93
C ARG A 15 -10.91 3.93 4.94
N ASN A 16 -10.83 3.52 6.21
CA ASN A 16 -11.66 4.12 7.26
C ASN A 16 -11.32 5.58 7.48
N GLY A 17 -10.03 5.93 7.42
CA GLY A 17 -9.61 7.33 7.53
C GLY A 17 -10.22 8.19 6.43
N GLN A 18 -10.23 7.69 5.21
CA GLN A 18 -10.81 8.40 4.08
C GLN A 18 -12.33 8.57 4.20
N MET A 19 -13.01 7.57 4.77
CA MET A 19 -14.46 7.64 4.95
C MET A 19 -14.89 8.76 5.90
N VAL A 20 -14.04 9.14 6.83
CA VAL A 20 -14.34 10.21 7.78
C VAL A 20 -13.48 11.45 7.54
N ASP A 21 -12.91 11.56 6.36
CA ASP A 21 -12.14 12.72 5.90
C ASP A 21 -10.96 13.09 6.80
N LYS A 22 -10.25 12.08 7.34
CA LYS A 22 -9.05 12.34 8.12
C LYS A 22 -7.93 12.83 7.22
N THR A 23 -7.06 13.67 7.77
CA THR A 23 -5.87 14.14 7.04
C THR A 23 -4.75 13.12 7.08
N GLU A 24 -4.70 12.29 8.12
CA GLU A 24 -3.66 11.27 8.26
C GLU A 24 -4.15 10.10 9.08
N VAL A 25 -3.45 8.97 8.93
CA VAL A 25 -3.66 7.78 9.75
C VAL A 25 -2.32 7.32 10.30
N THR A 26 -2.34 6.66 11.46
CA THR A 26 -1.14 6.12 12.09
C THR A 26 -1.31 4.64 12.36
N MET A 27 -0.20 3.93 12.42
CA MET A 27 -0.19 2.49 12.65
C MET A 27 1.20 2.04 13.09
N PRO A 28 1.33 0.89 13.73
CA PRO A 28 2.66 0.34 13.97
C PRO A 28 3.40 0.17 12.66
N SER A 29 4.66 0.59 12.61
CA SER A 29 5.46 0.54 11.39
C SER A 29 6.08 -0.85 11.19
N SER A 30 6.37 -1.17 9.94
CA SER A 30 7.19 -2.31 9.57
C SER A 30 7.87 -1.98 8.25
N LYS A 31 8.91 -2.73 7.91
CA LYS A 31 9.63 -2.51 6.65
C LYS A 31 8.71 -2.64 5.44
N LEU A 32 7.82 -3.62 5.46
CA LEU A 32 6.90 -3.84 4.36
C LEU A 32 5.89 -2.69 4.24
N LYS A 33 5.34 -2.24 5.36
CA LYS A 33 4.39 -1.11 5.35
C LYS A 33 5.05 0.16 4.82
N VAL A 34 6.28 0.43 5.23
CA VAL A 34 7.02 1.61 4.75
C VAL A 34 7.27 1.49 3.25
N ALA A 35 7.63 0.31 2.76
CA ALA A 35 7.87 0.10 1.34
C ALA A 35 6.59 0.32 0.53
N ILE A 36 5.44 -0.13 1.03
CA ILE A 36 4.15 0.09 0.39
C ILE A 36 3.81 1.58 0.38
N ALA A 37 4.01 2.26 1.50
CA ALA A 37 3.75 3.70 1.59
C ALA A 37 4.62 4.48 0.60
N LYS A 38 5.87 4.09 0.43
CA LYS A 38 6.77 4.73 -0.54
C LYS A 38 6.24 4.58 -1.97
N VAL A 39 5.77 3.39 -2.33
CA VAL A 39 5.18 3.18 -3.66
C VAL A 39 3.94 4.04 -3.84
N LEU A 40 3.07 4.11 -2.82
CA LEU A 40 1.86 4.93 -2.89
C LEU A 40 2.21 6.41 -3.06
N GLU A 41 3.24 6.90 -2.38
CA GLU A 41 3.68 8.27 -2.52
C GLU A 41 4.26 8.53 -3.91
N ASP A 42 5.14 7.64 -4.38
CA ASP A 42 5.77 7.79 -5.70
C ASP A 42 4.74 7.78 -6.82
N GLU A 43 3.65 7.04 -6.67
CA GLU A 43 2.58 6.96 -7.66
C GLU A 43 1.52 8.03 -7.47
N GLY A 44 1.65 8.88 -6.46
CA GLY A 44 0.74 10.01 -6.25
C GLY A 44 -0.56 9.69 -5.55
N TYR A 45 -0.64 8.58 -4.83
CA TYR A 45 -1.87 8.17 -4.15
C TYR A 45 -1.99 8.72 -2.73
N ILE A 46 -0.87 9.09 -2.10
CA ILE A 46 -0.87 9.69 -0.78
C ILE A 46 0.00 10.94 -0.80
N ASP A 47 -0.21 11.85 0.16
CA ASP A 47 0.60 13.07 0.26
C ASP A 47 2.01 12.79 0.71
N GLY A 48 2.19 11.78 1.56
CA GLY A 48 3.50 11.43 2.06
C GLY A 48 3.38 10.54 3.28
N TYR A 49 4.52 10.17 3.83
CA TYR A 49 4.55 9.37 5.05
C TYR A 49 5.77 9.73 5.88
N THR A 50 5.67 9.48 7.18
CA THR A 50 6.81 9.62 8.09
C THR A 50 6.83 8.43 9.04
N VAL A 51 8.00 8.16 9.60
CA VAL A 51 8.16 7.13 10.63
C VAL A 51 8.68 7.81 11.88
N ASP A 52 7.90 7.74 12.95
CA ASP A 52 8.25 8.29 14.25
C ASP A 52 8.67 7.16 15.17
N ALA A 53 9.82 7.27 15.82
CA ALA A 53 10.31 6.26 16.74
C ALA A 53 10.15 6.77 18.16
N ASN A 54 8.93 6.68 18.71
CA ASN A 54 8.66 7.04 20.10
C ASN A 54 8.72 5.78 20.97
N ASP A 55 9.39 5.88 22.10
CA ASP A 55 9.49 4.79 23.09
C ASP A 55 10.00 3.48 22.49
N GLY A 56 10.88 3.57 21.49
CA GLY A 56 11.48 2.40 20.87
C GLY A 56 10.56 1.65 19.92
N LYS A 57 9.32 2.10 19.75
CA LYS A 57 8.37 1.47 18.83
C LYS A 57 8.10 2.39 17.66
N PRO A 58 8.50 2.01 16.43
CA PRO A 58 8.25 2.88 15.29
C PRO A 58 6.76 2.92 14.92
N VAL A 59 6.29 4.13 14.64
CA VAL A 59 4.91 4.38 14.20
C VAL A 59 4.96 4.99 12.81
N LEU A 60 4.23 4.39 11.89
CA LEU A 60 4.10 4.91 10.53
C LEU A 60 2.90 5.85 10.48
N ARG A 61 3.14 7.04 9.94
CA ARG A 61 2.12 8.07 9.76
C ARG A 61 1.97 8.34 8.27
N ILE A 62 0.75 8.20 7.76
CA ILE A 62 0.46 8.37 6.34
C ILE A 62 -0.47 9.56 6.13
N GLY A 63 -0.05 10.53 5.32
CA GLY A 63 -0.88 11.66 4.93
C GLY A 63 -1.83 11.25 3.80
N LEU A 64 -3.13 11.32 4.07
CA LEU A 64 -4.15 10.97 3.08
C LEU A 64 -4.32 12.11 2.08
N LYS A 65 -4.56 11.75 0.83
CA LYS A 65 -4.64 12.71 -0.26
C LYS A 65 -6.05 12.80 -0.79
N TYR A 66 -6.52 14.04 -0.99
CA TYR A 66 -7.85 14.32 -1.52
C TYR A 66 -7.73 15.24 -2.71
N TYR A 67 -8.67 15.11 -3.64
CA TYR A 67 -8.78 16.00 -4.78
C TYR A 67 -10.24 16.34 -5.02
N ALA A 68 -10.57 17.62 -5.06
CA ALA A 68 -11.94 18.11 -5.23
C ALA A 68 -12.92 17.50 -4.21
N GLY A 69 -12.45 17.35 -2.94
CA GLY A 69 -13.26 16.82 -1.85
C GLY A 69 -13.41 15.30 -1.84
N ARG A 70 -12.69 14.58 -2.70
CA ARG A 70 -12.76 13.12 -2.78
C ARG A 70 -11.41 12.49 -2.53
N PRO A 71 -11.36 11.31 -1.88
CA PRO A 71 -10.10 10.59 -1.73
C PRO A 71 -9.51 10.23 -3.08
N VAL A 72 -8.20 10.38 -3.21
CA VAL A 72 -7.49 9.96 -4.42
C VAL A 72 -7.54 8.45 -4.58
N ILE A 73 -7.45 7.72 -3.47
CA ILE A 73 -7.58 6.26 -3.50
C ILE A 73 -9.08 5.92 -3.49
N GLU A 74 -9.60 5.48 -4.63
CA GLU A 74 -11.01 5.10 -4.72
C GLU A 74 -11.25 3.69 -4.22
N MET A 75 -10.31 2.77 -4.50
CA MET A 75 -10.41 1.39 -4.09
C MET A 75 -9.04 0.87 -3.73
N ILE A 76 -8.95 0.17 -2.62
CA ILE A 76 -7.73 -0.47 -2.18
C ILE A 76 -8.09 -1.80 -1.52
N GLU A 77 -7.46 -2.88 -1.96
CA GLU A 77 -7.74 -4.19 -1.40
C GLU A 77 -6.51 -5.08 -1.44
N ARG A 78 -6.51 -6.08 -0.62
CA ARG A 78 -5.44 -7.07 -0.56
C ARG A 78 -5.81 -8.27 -1.42
N VAL A 79 -4.89 -8.66 -2.30
CA VAL A 79 -5.09 -9.81 -3.18
C VAL A 79 -4.52 -11.07 -2.55
N SER A 80 -3.27 -11.01 -2.08
CA SER A 80 -2.65 -12.15 -1.43
C SER A 80 -2.78 -12.03 0.09
N ARG A 81 -2.85 -13.15 0.81
CA ARG A 81 -3.07 -13.19 2.26
C ARG A 81 -2.10 -14.15 2.91
N PRO A 82 -1.82 -13.98 4.23
CA PRO A 82 -1.08 -15.00 4.96
C PRO A 82 -1.78 -16.36 4.80
N GLY A 83 -1.03 -17.38 4.47
CA GLY A 83 -1.58 -18.71 4.26
C GLY A 83 -2.17 -18.95 2.88
N LEU A 84 -2.41 -17.90 2.12
CA LEU A 84 -2.89 -18.00 0.74
C LEU A 84 -2.15 -16.95 -0.09
N ARG A 85 -1.03 -17.33 -0.65
CA ARG A 85 -0.22 -16.42 -1.44
C ARG A 85 -0.45 -16.65 -2.92
N VAL A 86 -0.52 -15.56 -3.66
CA VAL A 86 -0.71 -15.61 -5.11
C VAL A 86 0.60 -15.17 -5.76
N TYR A 87 1.17 -16.05 -6.58
CA TYR A 87 2.40 -15.77 -7.30
C TYR A 87 2.12 -15.68 -8.79
N LYS A 88 2.64 -14.65 -9.42
CA LYS A 88 2.47 -14.41 -10.85
C LYS A 88 3.82 -14.08 -11.46
N ASN A 89 4.07 -14.55 -12.68
CA ASN A 89 5.24 -14.10 -13.42
C ASN A 89 4.89 -12.79 -14.15
N HIS A 90 5.90 -12.15 -14.76
CA HIS A 90 5.71 -10.83 -15.37
C HIS A 90 4.68 -10.81 -16.52
N GLU A 91 4.41 -11.95 -17.13
CA GLU A 91 3.44 -12.04 -18.22
C GLU A 91 2.00 -12.16 -17.71
N THR A 92 1.82 -12.70 -16.50
CA THR A 92 0.49 -12.98 -15.95
C THR A 92 0.07 -12.01 -14.84
N ILE A 93 0.91 -11.02 -14.50
CA ILE A 93 0.55 -9.99 -13.52
C ILE A 93 -0.66 -9.22 -14.05
N PRO A 94 -1.77 -9.17 -13.28
CA PRO A 94 -2.97 -8.48 -13.76
C PRO A 94 -2.77 -6.97 -13.82
N GLN A 95 -3.42 -6.33 -14.77
CA GLN A 95 -3.51 -4.88 -14.82
C GLN A 95 -4.74 -4.44 -14.05
N VAL A 96 -4.57 -3.45 -13.19
CA VAL A 96 -5.67 -2.92 -12.38
C VAL A 96 -6.41 -1.87 -13.21
N MET A 97 -7.74 -2.01 -13.30
CA MET A 97 -8.60 -1.06 -14.01
C MET A 97 -8.10 -0.75 -15.42
N ASN A 98 -7.71 -1.79 -16.15
CA ASN A 98 -7.18 -1.67 -17.52
C ASN A 98 -5.97 -0.74 -17.61
N GLY A 99 -5.12 -0.77 -16.59
CA GLY A 99 -3.91 0.03 -16.55
C GLY A 99 -4.07 1.42 -15.94
N LEU A 100 -5.28 1.78 -15.51
CA LEU A 100 -5.52 3.08 -14.85
C LEU A 100 -5.16 3.06 -13.37
N GLY A 101 -5.13 1.88 -12.77
CA GLY A 101 -4.68 1.71 -11.38
C GLY A 101 -3.34 0.99 -11.32
N ILE A 102 -2.92 0.65 -10.09
CA ILE A 102 -1.69 -0.10 -9.88
C ILE A 102 -1.92 -1.31 -8.99
N ALA A 103 -1.12 -2.34 -9.19
CA ALA A 103 -0.94 -3.40 -8.23
C ALA A 103 0.43 -3.23 -7.60
N ILE A 104 0.52 -3.38 -6.28
CA ILE A 104 1.80 -3.34 -5.57
C ILE A 104 2.19 -4.77 -5.27
N ILE A 105 3.36 -5.16 -5.72
CA ILE A 105 3.83 -6.53 -5.58
C ILE A 105 5.18 -6.58 -4.91
N SER A 106 5.41 -7.67 -4.18
CA SER A 106 6.69 -7.96 -3.57
C SER A 106 7.48 -8.85 -4.51
N THR A 107 8.70 -8.44 -4.83
CA THR A 107 9.58 -9.19 -5.73
C THR A 107 10.92 -9.43 -5.05
N PRO A 108 11.77 -10.32 -5.59
CA PRO A 108 13.12 -10.49 -5.07
C PRO A 108 13.94 -9.20 -5.08
N LYS A 109 13.59 -8.23 -5.91
CA LYS A 109 14.27 -6.93 -5.98
C LYS A 109 13.58 -5.85 -5.16
N GLY A 110 12.53 -6.18 -4.41
CA GLY A 110 11.83 -5.25 -3.54
C GLY A 110 10.36 -5.09 -3.90
N VAL A 111 9.71 -4.20 -3.17
CA VAL A 111 8.30 -3.88 -3.38
C VAL A 111 8.20 -2.84 -4.50
N MET A 112 7.37 -3.11 -5.49
CA MET A 112 7.23 -2.22 -6.65
C MET A 112 5.85 -2.34 -7.28
N THR A 113 5.56 -1.47 -8.24
CA THR A 113 4.31 -1.54 -8.98
C THR A 113 4.35 -2.66 -10.02
N ASP A 114 3.16 -3.07 -10.46
CA ASP A 114 3.01 -4.05 -11.53
C ASP A 114 3.71 -3.60 -12.81
N ARG A 115 3.66 -2.30 -13.12
CA ARG A 115 4.33 -1.76 -14.32
C ARG A 115 5.84 -1.95 -14.26
N LYS A 116 6.45 -1.61 -13.11
CA LYS A 116 7.88 -1.76 -12.94
C LYS A 116 8.30 -3.23 -12.99
N ALA A 117 7.51 -4.10 -12.39
CA ALA A 117 7.80 -5.53 -12.38
C ALA A 117 7.74 -6.11 -13.78
N ARG A 118 6.73 -5.75 -14.57
CA ARG A 118 6.62 -6.19 -15.96
C ARG A 118 7.78 -5.67 -16.81
N ALA A 119 8.13 -4.39 -16.65
CA ALA A 119 9.22 -3.78 -17.38
C ALA A 119 10.56 -4.43 -17.06
N ALA A 120 10.75 -4.87 -15.82
CA ALA A 120 11.97 -5.54 -15.39
C ALA A 120 11.98 -7.04 -15.67
N GLY A 121 10.85 -7.59 -16.12
CA GLY A 121 10.75 -9.05 -16.36
C GLY A 121 10.74 -9.86 -15.07
N ILE A 122 10.25 -9.30 -13.96
CA ILE A 122 10.25 -9.92 -12.65
C ILE A 122 8.81 -10.31 -12.29
N GLY A 123 8.66 -11.49 -11.73
CA GLY A 123 7.35 -11.96 -11.30
C GLY A 123 7.31 -12.37 -9.86
#